data_64a5d5f8e2e434fb5ee44179f8782c48
#
_entry.id   64a5d5f8e2e434fb5ee44179f8782c48
#
_cell.length_a   1.000
_cell.length_b   1.000
_cell.length_c   1.000
_cell.angle_alpha   90.00
_cell.angle_beta   90.00
_cell.angle_gamma   90.00
#
_symmetry.space_group_name_H-M   'P 1'
#
loop_
_entity.id
_entity.type
_entity.pdbx_description
1 polymer ?
#
loop_
_entity_poly.entity_id
_entity_poly.type
_entity_poly.pdbx_seq_one_letter_code
_entity_poly.pdbx_strand_id
1 'polypeptide(L)'
;MFMMTRRALVALTLPVLASTLVACSDDDDTPTAPALQTITQTAAATAQLSTLVTALQAAELTTTLNGTGPFTVFAPVNSAFSALPSDVVTRLLETGNRAILTKVLTFHVVPGRITASQLRDGQTLTTVEGTALPVSVANGVVTVGGARVTTADVAASNGVVHLIDGVMLGSLDIVDNAIIRGFSSLVSAVQAANLVTPLRGGNLTVFAPTNAAFAAIPGGAPSDVATLTRVLQLHVVGSRALSSQLSNGQQLPTLLTGTSLTVGLTGGVRVTGPRNFASVVAADVVAKNGVIHVIDTVLLP
;
A
#
# COMPACT_ATOMS: atom_id res chain seq x y z
N MET A 1 -1.49 -47.97 -88.88
CA MET A 1 -1.49 -49.38 -89.07
C MET A 1 -2.31 -49.96 -87.88
N PHE A 2 -3.56 -50.36 -88.24
CA PHE A 2 -4.32 -51.52 -87.74
C PHE A 2 -4.27 -51.76 -86.21
N MET A 3 -5.33 -52.09 -85.44
CA MET A 3 -6.63 -52.64 -85.72
C MET A 3 -7.49 -52.51 -84.43
N MET A 4 -8.68 -51.94 -84.48
CA MET A 4 -9.97 -52.61 -84.22
C MET A 4 -10.05 -53.93 -83.40
N THR A 5 -10.79 -53.96 -82.30
CA THR A 5 -11.97 -54.88 -82.10
C THR A 5 -12.62 -54.54 -80.74
N ARG A 6 -13.84 -54.15 -80.70
CA ARG A 6 -15.15 -54.76 -80.51
C ARG A 6 -15.52 -55.35 -79.14
N ARG A 7 -16.53 -54.70 -78.57
CA ARG A 7 -17.77 -55.21 -77.96
C ARG A 7 -17.70 -56.15 -76.74
N ALA A 8 -18.28 -55.69 -75.60
CA ALA A 8 -19.48 -56.44 -75.09
C ALA A 8 -20.26 -55.57 -74.09
N LEU A 9 -21.53 -55.44 -74.41
CA LEU A 9 -22.59 -54.79 -73.59
C LEU A 9 -23.05 -55.84 -72.56
N VAL A 10 -22.96 -55.62 -71.26
CA VAL A 10 -23.69 -56.36 -70.24
C VAL A 10 -24.40 -55.32 -69.34
N ALA A 11 -25.70 -55.31 -69.49
CA ALA A 11 -26.61 -54.64 -68.60
C ALA A 11 -26.72 -55.44 -67.29
N LEU A 12 -26.52 -54.78 -66.15
CA LEU A 12 -26.92 -55.40 -64.89
C LEU A 12 -27.44 -54.34 -63.96
N THR A 13 -28.60 -54.56 -63.48
CA THR A 13 -29.57 -53.94 -62.62
C THR A 13 -29.00 -53.16 -61.42
N LEU A 14 -29.55 -51.95 -61.17
CA LEU A 14 -29.41 -51.17 -59.93
C LEU A 14 -30.00 -51.93 -58.73
N PRO A 15 -29.38 -51.69 -57.53
CA PRO A 15 -30.15 -51.55 -56.33
C PRO A 15 -30.07 -50.13 -55.84
N VAL A 16 -31.24 -49.54 -55.57
CA VAL A 16 -31.45 -48.27 -54.88
C VAL A 16 -30.89 -48.42 -53.48
N LEU A 17 -29.76 -47.71 -53.19
CA LEU A 17 -29.25 -47.58 -51.83
C LEU A 17 -29.79 -46.25 -51.30
N ALA A 18 -30.63 -46.31 -50.28
CA ALA A 18 -31.13 -45.20 -49.51
C ALA A 18 -29.94 -44.49 -48.85
N SER A 19 -29.63 -43.27 -49.31
CA SER A 19 -28.67 -42.38 -48.67
C SER A 19 -29.28 -41.86 -47.38
N THR A 20 -28.90 -42.42 -46.24
CA THR A 20 -29.08 -41.75 -44.92
C THR A 20 -28.18 -40.55 -44.90
N LEU A 21 -28.76 -39.37 -44.96
CA LEU A 21 -28.13 -38.13 -44.62
C LEU A 21 -27.75 -38.19 -43.10
N VAL A 22 -26.50 -38.49 -42.82
CA VAL A 22 -25.93 -38.22 -41.52
C VAL A 22 -25.78 -36.70 -41.46
N ALA A 23 -26.67 -36.04 -40.73
CA ALA A 23 -26.46 -34.65 -40.29
C ALA A 23 -25.19 -34.66 -39.45
N CYS A 24 -24.08 -34.15 -39.98
CA CYS A 24 -22.98 -33.67 -39.17
C CYS A 24 -23.53 -32.52 -38.32
N SER A 25 -23.75 -32.80 -37.04
CA SER A 25 -23.78 -31.75 -36.05
C SER A 25 -22.40 -31.08 -36.07
N ASP A 26 -22.31 -29.86 -36.57
CA ASP A 26 -21.17 -28.98 -36.34
C ASP A 26 -21.17 -28.70 -34.83
N ASP A 27 -20.53 -29.60 -34.05
CA ASP A 27 -20.04 -29.25 -32.74
C ASP A 27 -18.90 -28.23 -32.96
N ASP A 28 -19.27 -26.96 -32.92
CA ASP A 28 -18.36 -25.82 -32.92
C ASP A 28 -17.61 -25.85 -31.58
N ASP A 29 -16.73 -26.86 -31.40
CA ASP A 29 -15.72 -26.91 -30.35
C ASP A 29 -14.62 -25.84 -30.65
N THR A 30 -15.04 -24.58 -30.80
CA THR A 30 -14.13 -23.47 -30.63
C THR A 30 -13.71 -23.52 -29.16
N PRO A 31 -12.41 -23.72 -28.83
CA PRO A 31 -11.97 -23.68 -27.45
C PRO A 31 -12.28 -22.30 -26.90
N THR A 32 -13.35 -22.22 -26.09
CA THR A 32 -13.71 -21.00 -25.39
C THR A 32 -12.52 -20.65 -24.54
N ALA A 33 -11.85 -19.54 -24.85
CA ALA A 33 -10.76 -19.05 -24.03
C ALA A 33 -11.22 -19.01 -22.56
N PRO A 34 -10.42 -19.48 -21.61
CA PRO A 34 -10.83 -19.51 -20.21
C PRO A 34 -11.30 -18.13 -19.78
N ALA A 35 -12.49 -18.06 -19.22
CA ALA A 35 -13.06 -16.79 -18.74
C ALA A 35 -12.10 -16.12 -17.76
N LEU A 36 -11.86 -14.83 -17.94
CA LEU A 36 -10.99 -14.06 -17.04
C LEU A 36 -11.55 -14.14 -15.62
N GLN A 37 -10.68 -14.44 -14.68
CA GLN A 37 -10.97 -14.43 -13.25
C GLN A 37 -11.14 -12.98 -12.74
N THR A 38 -11.88 -12.79 -11.64
CA THR A 38 -11.92 -11.50 -10.95
C THR A 38 -10.55 -11.17 -10.34
N ILE A 39 -10.33 -9.91 -9.97
CA ILE A 39 -9.10 -9.45 -9.32
C ILE A 39 -8.75 -10.32 -8.10
N THR A 40 -9.74 -10.62 -7.25
CA THR A 40 -9.50 -11.44 -6.04
C THR A 40 -9.20 -12.90 -6.38
N GLN A 41 -9.84 -13.47 -7.38
CA GLN A 41 -9.55 -14.82 -7.86
C GLN A 41 -8.15 -14.89 -8.50
N THR A 42 -7.80 -13.88 -9.31
CA THR A 42 -6.46 -13.76 -9.91
C THR A 42 -5.39 -13.64 -8.80
N ALA A 43 -5.65 -12.85 -7.76
CA ALA A 43 -4.75 -12.74 -6.62
C ALA A 43 -4.61 -14.08 -5.87
N ALA A 44 -5.71 -14.79 -5.64
CA ALA A 44 -5.71 -16.10 -4.97
C ALA A 44 -5.00 -17.19 -5.78
N ALA A 45 -5.07 -17.14 -7.12
CA ALA A 45 -4.36 -18.04 -8.02
C ALA A 45 -2.85 -17.73 -8.15
N THR A 46 -2.43 -16.55 -7.69
CA THR A 46 -1.03 -16.08 -7.79
C THR A 46 -0.30 -16.34 -6.49
N ALA A 47 0.59 -17.31 -6.42
CA ALA A 47 1.32 -17.70 -5.20
C ALA A 47 2.08 -16.52 -4.52
N GLN A 48 2.56 -15.56 -5.33
CA GLN A 48 3.28 -14.38 -4.85
C GLN A 48 2.39 -13.36 -4.14
N LEU A 49 1.06 -13.52 -4.16
CA LEU A 49 0.08 -12.59 -3.58
C LEU A 49 -0.65 -13.18 -2.36
N SER A 50 -0.19 -14.31 -1.81
CA SER A 50 -0.86 -14.99 -0.69
C SER A 50 -1.02 -14.11 0.55
N THR A 51 -0.02 -13.28 0.87
CA THR A 51 -0.08 -12.32 1.99
C THR A 51 -1.13 -11.23 1.72
N LEU A 52 -1.21 -10.73 0.49
CA LEU A 52 -2.24 -9.77 0.09
C LEU A 52 -3.65 -10.36 0.22
N VAL A 53 -3.85 -11.61 -0.19
CA VAL A 53 -5.14 -12.31 -0.04
C VAL A 53 -5.53 -12.40 1.43
N THR A 54 -4.60 -12.77 2.31
CA THR A 54 -4.83 -12.79 3.77
C THR A 54 -5.22 -11.40 4.29
N ALA A 55 -4.53 -10.35 3.83
CA ALA A 55 -4.84 -8.97 4.22
C ALA A 55 -6.22 -8.53 3.72
N LEU A 56 -6.61 -8.88 2.48
CA LEU A 56 -7.93 -8.58 1.93
C LEU A 56 -9.06 -9.29 2.71
N GLN A 57 -8.81 -10.52 3.16
CA GLN A 57 -9.76 -11.27 4.00
C GLN A 57 -9.88 -10.63 5.38
N ALA A 58 -8.76 -10.27 6.03
CA ALA A 58 -8.74 -9.61 7.33
C ALA A 58 -9.45 -8.23 7.31
N ALA A 59 -9.37 -7.52 6.18
CA ALA A 59 -10.05 -6.24 5.97
C ALA A 59 -11.50 -6.38 5.49
N GLU A 60 -11.98 -7.60 5.20
CA GLU A 60 -13.30 -7.88 4.60
C GLU A 60 -13.53 -7.18 3.24
N LEU A 61 -12.47 -6.92 2.48
CA LEU A 61 -12.53 -6.22 1.19
C LEU A 61 -12.71 -7.13 -0.02
N THR A 62 -12.75 -8.44 0.16
CA THR A 62 -12.90 -9.42 -0.93
C THR A 62 -14.18 -9.19 -1.72
N THR A 63 -15.30 -8.93 -1.05
CA THR A 63 -16.59 -8.66 -1.71
C THR A 63 -16.56 -7.35 -2.50
N THR A 64 -15.94 -6.30 -1.95
CA THR A 64 -15.81 -4.99 -2.61
C THR A 64 -15.00 -5.10 -3.89
N LEU A 65 -13.88 -5.82 -3.86
CA LEU A 65 -13.00 -6.02 -5.03
C LEU A 65 -13.55 -7.06 -6.03
N ASN A 66 -14.54 -7.85 -5.66
CA ASN A 66 -15.32 -8.70 -6.58
C ASN A 66 -16.46 -7.94 -7.26
N GLY A 67 -16.69 -6.69 -6.91
CA GLY A 67 -17.70 -5.84 -7.54
C GLY A 67 -17.45 -5.62 -9.03
N THR A 68 -18.41 -4.91 -9.67
CA THR A 68 -18.45 -4.72 -11.13
C THR A 68 -17.29 -3.95 -11.73
N GLY A 69 -16.48 -3.25 -10.93
CA GLY A 69 -15.32 -2.51 -11.42
C GLY A 69 -15.66 -1.41 -12.46
N PRO A 70 -14.78 -1.04 -13.38
CA PRO A 70 -13.41 -1.55 -13.47
C PRO A 70 -12.48 -0.99 -12.38
N PHE A 71 -11.51 -1.79 -11.95
CA PHE A 71 -10.49 -1.38 -10.99
C PHE A 71 -9.08 -1.61 -11.52
N THR A 72 -8.14 -0.80 -11.07
CA THR A 72 -6.70 -1.05 -11.18
C THR A 72 -6.16 -1.32 -9.79
N VAL A 73 -5.57 -2.48 -9.58
CA VAL A 73 -4.98 -2.87 -8.29
C VAL A 73 -3.47 -2.95 -8.41
N PHE A 74 -2.77 -2.16 -7.61
CA PHE A 74 -1.34 -2.26 -7.41
C PHE A 74 -1.10 -3.27 -6.28
N ALA A 75 -0.82 -4.52 -6.63
CA ALA A 75 -0.76 -5.66 -5.72
C ALA A 75 0.64 -5.89 -5.17
N PRO A 76 0.91 -5.64 -3.87
CA PRO A 76 2.20 -5.94 -3.26
C PRO A 76 2.45 -7.45 -3.25
N VAL A 77 3.62 -7.87 -3.72
CA VAL A 77 4.04 -9.27 -3.63
C VAL A 77 4.44 -9.65 -2.20
N ASN A 78 4.53 -10.93 -1.88
CA ASN A 78 4.88 -11.41 -0.54
C ASN A 78 6.21 -10.81 -0.02
N SER A 79 7.22 -10.66 -0.89
CA SER A 79 8.49 -10.01 -0.53
C SER A 79 8.33 -8.54 -0.16
N ALA A 80 7.34 -7.82 -0.72
CA ALA A 80 7.04 -6.44 -0.34
C ALA A 80 6.56 -6.33 1.11
N PHE A 81 5.76 -7.30 1.57
CA PHE A 81 5.37 -7.38 2.98
C PHE A 81 6.54 -7.78 3.87
N SER A 82 7.39 -8.72 3.41
CA SER A 82 8.58 -9.14 4.17
C SER A 82 9.65 -8.05 4.30
N ALA A 83 9.63 -7.03 3.42
CA ALA A 83 10.50 -5.86 3.51
C ALA A 83 10.06 -4.86 4.61
N LEU A 84 8.81 -4.93 5.06
CA LEU A 84 8.37 -4.17 6.23
C LEU A 84 8.88 -4.82 7.51
N PRO A 85 9.10 -4.05 8.60
CA PRO A 85 9.32 -4.62 9.91
C PRO A 85 8.21 -5.62 10.27
N SER A 86 8.57 -6.78 10.81
CA SER A 86 7.62 -7.87 11.09
C SER A 86 6.49 -7.47 12.04
N ASP A 87 6.78 -6.60 12.99
CA ASP A 87 5.80 -6.04 13.92
C ASP A 87 4.78 -5.14 13.24
N VAL A 88 5.16 -4.41 12.19
CA VAL A 88 4.24 -3.59 11.39
C VAL A 88 3.22 -4.47 10.66
N VAL A 89 3.69 -5.55 10.02
CA VAL A 89 2.79 -6.48 9.30
C VAL A 89 1.84 -7.16 10.28
N THR A 90 2.35 -7.63 11.41
CA THR A 90 1.55 -8.27 12.47
C THR A 90 0.45 -7.32 12.95
N ARG A 91 0.82 -6.06 13.28
CA ARG A 91 -0.14 -5.05 13.76
C ARG A 91 -1.15 -4.65 12.71
N LEU A 92 -0.77 -4.55 11.44
CA LEU A 92 -1.71 -4.29 10.35
C LEU A 92 -2.79 -5.35 10.25
N LEU A 93 -2.46 -6.62 10.55
CA LEU A 93 -3.39 -7.75 10.49
C LEU A 93 -4.19 -7.94 11.78
N GLU A 94 -3.88 -7.21 12.85
CA GLU A 94 -4.66 -7.25 14.10
C GLU A 94 -6.09 -6.74 13.86
N THR A 95 -7.08 -7.43 14.42
CA THR A 95 -8.50 -7.08 14.29
C THR A 95 -8.79 -5.64 14.72
N GLY A 96 -8.11 -5.15 15.77
CA GLY A 96 -8.24 -3.78 16.27
C GLY A 96 -7.77 -2.70 15.26
N ASN A 97 -6.93 -3.07 14.30
CA ASN A 97 -6.35 -2.17 13.30
C ASN A 97 -6.98 -2.32 11.91
N ARG A 98 -8.13 -3.02 11.81
CA ARG A 98 -8.82 -3.25 10.53
C ARG A 98 -9.10 -1.97 9.75
N ALA A 99 -9.46 -0.87 10.42
CA ALA A 99 -9.69 0.41 9.76
C ALA A 99 -8.40 0.95 9.08
N ILE A 100 -7.23 0.78 9.72
CA ILE A 100 -5.94 1.17 9.16
C ILE A 100 -5.58 0.25 7.99
N LEU A 101 -5.78 -1.06 8.13
CA LEU A 101 -5.57 -2.02 7.05
C LEU A 101 -6.44 -1.71 5.82
N THR A 102 -7.71 -1.37 6.04
CA THR A 102 -8.64 -0.95 4.99
C THR A 102 -8.14 0.29 4.25
N LYS A 103 -7.64 1.32 4.96
CA LYS A 103 -7.00 2.50 4.34
C LYS A 103 -5.82 2.10 3.46
N VAL A 104 -4.92 1.26 3.97
CA VAL A 104 -3.75 0.79 3.22
C VAL A 104 -4.20 0.05 1.95
N LEU A 105 -5.12 -0.90 2.06
CA LEU A 105 -5.55 -1.70 0.92
C LEU A 105 -6.33 -0.88 -0.11
N THR A 106 -7.21 0.04 0.31
CA THR A 106 -7.94 0.92 -0.60
C THR A 106 -7.06 1.98 -1.25
N PHE A 107 -5.92 2.33 -0.63
CA PHE A 107 -4.89 3.15 -1.24
C PHE A 107 -4.15 2.44 -2.40
N HIS A 108 -4.14 1.10 -2.41
CA HIS A 108 -3.59 0.29 -3.51
C HIS A 108 -4.57 0.11 -4.67
N VAL A 109 -5.79 0.62 -4.57
CA VAL A 109 -6.85 0.45 -5.57
C VAL A 109 -7.20 1.79 -6.19
N VAL A 110 -7.22 1.84 -7.51
CA VAL A 110 -7.62 3.01 -8.29
C VAL A 110 -8.87 2.64 -9.09
N PRO A 111 -9.92 3.48 -9.09
CA PRO A 111 -11.06 3.30 -9.96
C PRO A 111 -10.66 3.42 -11.44
N GLY A 112 -11.24 2.58 -12.29
CA GLY A 112 -10.91 2.55 -13.71
C GLY A 112 -9.89 1.47 -14.06
N ARG A 113 -9.83 1.10 -15.35
CA ARG A 113 -8.83 0.18 -15.90
C ARG A 113 -7.70 1.00 -16.50
N ILE A 114 -6.56 1.01 -15.85
CA ILE A 114 -5.36 1.75 -16.26
C ILE A 114 -4.26 0.73 -16.56
N THR A 115 -3.88 0.63 -17.83
CA THR A 115 -2.76 -0.22 -18.27
C THR A 115 -1.43 0.47 -18.07
N ALA A 116 -0.33 -0.28 -18.07
CA ALA A 116 1.02 0.27 -17.91
C ALA A 116 1.35 1.34 -18.98
N SER A 117 0.83 1.17 -20.20
CA SER A 117 1.00 2.14 -21.29
C SER A 117 0.29 3.49 -21.05
N GLN A 118 -0.65 3.53 -20.13
CA GLN A 118 -1.37 4.75 -19.73
C GLN A 118 -0.74 5.45 -18.53
N LEU A 119 0.21 4.79 -17.84
CA LEU A 119 0.93 5.40 -16.74
C LEU A 119 2.02 6.33 -17.26
N ARG A 120 2.05 7.56 -16.80
CA ARG A 120 2.95 8.62 -17.26
C ARG A 120 3.76 9.20 -16.10
N ASP A 121 4.96 9.65 -16.38
CA ASP A 121 5.78 10.36 -15.41
C ASP A 121 5.08 11.63 -14.91
N GLY A 122 5.14 11.86 -13.59
CA GLY A 122 4.49 13.00 -12.94
C GLY A 122 2.96 12.89 -12.83
N GLN A 123 2.34 11.81 -13.34
CA GLN A 123 0.90 11.60 -13.21
C GLN A 123 0.53 11.35 -11.75
N THR A 124 -0.66 11.79 -11.37
CA THR A 124 -1.24 11.49 -10.06
C THR A 124 -2.57 10.77 -10.26
N LEU A 125 -2.73 9.62 -9.62
CA LEU A 125 -3.96 8.82 -9.64
C LEU A 125 -4.74 9.07 -8.35
N THR A 126 -6.07 9.10 -8.43
CA THR A 126 -6.93 9.16 -7.24
C THR A 126 -7.29 7.74 -6.84
N THR A 127 -6.93 7.34 -5.64
CA THR A 127 -7.23 6.00 -5.10
C THR A 127 -8.66 5.90 -4.57
N VAL A 128 -9.12 4.67 -4.33
CA VAL A 128 -10.42 4.43 -3.66
C VAL A 128 -10.45 5.00 -2.24
N GLU A 129 -9.29 5.07 -1.57
CA GLU A 129 -9.15 5.75 -0.24
C GLU A 129 -9.30 7.27 -0.36
N GLY A 130 -9.16 7.84 -1.56
CA GLY A 130 -9.27 9.27 -1.82
C GLY A 130 -7.95 10.04 -1.78
N THR A 131 -6.85 9.41 -1.38
CA THR A 131 -5.52 10.04 -1.40
C THR A 131 -4.89 9.94 -2.78
N ALA A 132 -4.16 10.98 -3.15
CA ALA A 132 -3.40 11.06 -4.38
C ALA A 132 -2.22 10.06 -4.38
N LEU A 133 -2.10 9.29 -5.46
CA LEU A 133 -1.05 8.28 -5.68
C LEU A 133 -0.13 8.75 -6.81
N PRO A 134 1.08 9.20 -6.51
CA PRO A 134 2.02 9.69 -7.52
C PRO A 134 2.59 8.53 -8.35
N VAL A 135 2.73 8.78 -9.65
CA VAL A 135 3.36 7.88 -10.61
C VAL A 135 4.66 8.52 -11.09
N SER A 136 5.71 7.75 -11.17
CA SER A 136 6.97 8.14 -11.82
C SER A 136 7.38 7.09 -12.84
N VAL A 137 7.87 7.55 -13.98
CA VAL A 137 8.39 6.68 -15.05
C VAL A 137 9.78 7.16 -15.42
N ALA A 138 10.79 6.41 -15.00
CA ALA A 138 12.18 6.72 -15.26
C ALA A 138 12.91 5.51 -15.85
N ASN A 139 13.62 5.69 -16.96
CA ASN A 139 14.39 4.62 -17.64
C ASN A 139 13.56 3.35 -17.93
N GLY A 140 12.27 3.51 -18.28
CA GLY A 140 11.37 2.40 -18.55
C GLY A 140 10.85 1.68 -17.29
N VAL A 141 11.19 2.16 -16.10
CA VAL A 141 10.71 1.63 -14.83
C VAL A 141 9.54 2.48 -14.35
N VAL A 142 8.39 1.85 -14.12
CA VAL A 142 7.21 2.48 -13.53
C VAL A 142 7.27 2.32 -12.02
N THR A 143 7.12 3.43 -11.31
CA THR A 143 7.02 3.47 -9.85
C THR A 143 5.71 4.15 -9.45
N VAL A 144 4.98 3.56 -8.53
CA VAL A 144 3.68 4.06 -8.07
C VAL A 144 3.71 4.16 -6.54
N GLY A 145 3.52 5.37 -6.02
CA GLY A 145 3.60 5.59 -4.56
C GLY A 145 4.93 5.22 -3.93
N GLY A 146 6.02 5.23 -4.70
CA GLY A 146 7.35 4.80 -4.28
C GLY A 146 7.65 3.31 -4.46
N ALA A 147 6.65 2.48 -4.81
CA ALA A 147 6.82 1.06 -5.10
C ALA A 147 6.99 0.83 -6.61
N ARG A 148 7.94 -0.02 -6.99
CA ARG A 148 8.21 -0.35 -8.39
C ARG A 148 7.22 -1.40 -8.90
N VAL A 149 6.70 -1.22 -10.10
CA VAL A 149 5.90 -2.22 -10.81
C VAL A 149 6.84 -3.30 -11.36
N THR A 150 6.65 -4.54 -10.91
CA THR A 150 7.47 -5.70 -11.31
C THR A 150 6.82 -6.52 -12.41
N THR A 151 5.49 -6.62 -12.39
CA THR A 151 4.70 -7.27 -13.43
C THR A 151 3.49 -6.39 -13.71
N ALA A 152 3.32 -6.00 -14.95
CA ALA A 152 2.23 -5.12 -15.35
C ALA A 152 1.15 -5.89 -16.12
N ASP A 153 -0.03 -5.28 -16.18
CA ASP A 153 -1.14 -5.65 -17.07
C ASP A 153 -1.67 -7.08 -16.90
N VAL A 154 -1.68 -7.62 -15.67
CA VAL A 154 -2.35 -8.89 -15.39
C VAL A 154 -3.86 -8.67 -15.50
N ALA A 155 -4.46 -9.23 -16.55
CA ALA A 155 -5.87 -9.02 -16.87
C ALA A 155 -6.80 -9.73 -15.88
N ALA A 156 -7.83 -9.02 -15.45
CA ALA A 156 -8.94 -9.57 -14.68
C ALA A 156 -10.28 -9.17 -15.33
N SER A 157 -11.35 -9.94 -15.08
CA SER A 157 -12.68 -9.67 -15.64
C SER A 157 -13.24 -8.31 -15.22
N ASN A 158 -12.92 -7.88 -14.01
CA ASN A 158 -13.37 -6.61 -13.45
C ASN A 158 -12.24 -5.57 -13.28
N GLY A 159 -11.11 -5.72 -14.02
CA GLY A 159 -10.04 -4.73 -13.97
C GLY A 159 -8.68 -5.20 -14.46
N VAL A 160 -7.63 -4.62 -13.88
CA VAL A 160 -6.24 -4.97 -14.15
C VAL A 160 -5.44 -4.97 -12.85
N VAL A 161 -4.47 -5.88 -12.74
CA VAL A 161 -3.57 -5.98 -11.58
C VAL A 161 -2.14 -5.71 -12.02
N HIS A 162 -1.45 -4.83 -11.29
CA HIS A 162 -0.01 -4.59 -11.43
C HIS A 162 0.68 -5.05 -10.15
N LEU A 163 1.63 -5.97 -10.25
CA LEU A 163 2.42 -6.43 -9.11
C LEU A 163 3.49 -5.39 -8.77
N ILE A 164 3.64 -5.08 -7.49
CA ILE A 164 4.61 -4.11 -6.99
C ILE A 164 5.50 -4.72 -5.89
N ASP A 165 6.73 -4.20 -5.79
CA ASP A 165 7.76 -4.67 -4.84
C ASP A 165 7.71 -3.99 -3.46
N GLY A 166 6.77 -3.07 -3.23
CA GLY A 166 6.63 -2.35 -1.97
C GLY A 166 5.18 -2.20 -1.53
N VAL A 167 4.93 -2.20 -0.23
CA VAL A 167 3.62 -1.85 0.34
C VAL A 167 3.54 -0.33 0.49
N MET A 168 2.53 0.28 -0.13
CA MET A 168 2.33 1.73 -0.08
C MET A 168 1.62 2.14 1.21
N LEU A 169 2.31 2.84 2.10
CA LEU A 169 1.78 3.34 3.38
C LEU A 169 1.45 4.84 3.36
N GLY A 170 1.49 5.48 2.18
CA GLY A 170 1.33 6.92 2.01
C GLY A 170 -0.05 7.49 2.37
N SER A 171 -1.06 6.63 2.54
CA SER A 171 -2.38 7.03 3.03
C SER A 171 -2.47 7.21 4.54
N LEU A 172 -1.49 6.69 5.28
CA LEU A 172 -1.50 6.71 6.74
C LEU A 172 -1.07 8.07 7.28
N ASP A 173 -1.83 8.61 8.21
CA ASP A 173 -1.45 9.78 8.97
C ASP A 173 -0.42 9.45 10.07
N ILE A 174 0.03 10.47 10.80
CA ILE A 174 1.00 10.34 11.89
C ILE A 174 0.50 9.36 12.98
N VAL A 175 -0.78 9.45 13.32
CA VAL A 175 -1.37 8.61 14.37
C VAL A 175 -1.47 7.16 13.92
N ASP A 176 -1.95 6.91 12.70
CA ASP A 176 -2.03 5.57 12.11
C ASP A 176 -0.63 4.92 12.04
N ASN A 177 0.39 5.69 11.61
CA ASN A 177 1.78 5.24 11.60
C ASN A 177 2.30 4.91 13.02
N ALA A 178 1.96 5.72 14.03
CA ALA A 178 2.35 5.44 15.41
C ALA A 178 1.72 4.13 15.93
N ILE A 179 0.47 3.86 15.58
CA ILE A 179 -0.25 2.63 15.96
C ILE A 179 0.43 1.40 15.34
N ILE A 180 0.60 1.37 14.02
CA ILE A 180 1.14 0.19 13.33
C ILE A 180 2.62 -0.06 13.64
N ARG A 181 3.36 0.98 14.03
CA ARG A 181 4.77 0.87 14.44
C ARG A 181 4.94 0.56 15.92
N GLY A 182 3.84 0.40 16.66
CA GLY A 182 3.84 -0.04 18.05
C GLY A 182 4.30 0.99 19.06
N PHE A 183 4.17 2.28 18.78
CA PHE A 183 4.43 3.35 19.75
C PHE A 183 3.29 3.45 20.78
N SER A 184 3.00 2.34 21.48
CA SER A 184 1.84 2.20 22.35
C SER A 184 1.81 3.24 23.48
N SER A 185 2.95 3.53 24.09
CA SER A 185 3.08 4.56 25.14
C SER A 185 2.75 5.95 24.59
N LEU A 186 3.25 6.30 23.39
CA LEU A 186 2.95 7.57 22.73
C LEU A 186 1.47 7.66 22.36
N VAL A 187 0.91 6.61 21.77
CA VAL A 187 -0.51 6.56 21.38
C VAL A 187 -1.41 6.75 22.59
N SER A 188 -1.15 6.05 23.70
CA SER A 188 -1.89 6.19 24.96
C SER A 188 -1.78 7.62 25.53
N ALA A 189 -0.58 8.20 25.50
CA ALA A 189 -0.34 9.58 25.95
C ALA A 189 -1.12 10.60 25.10
N VAL A 190 -1.09 10.46 23.78
CA VAL A 190 -1.81 11.31 22.82
C VAL A 190 -3.33 11.21 23.01
N GLN A 191 -3.85 10.01 23.28
CA GLN A 191 -5.27 9.79 23.59
C GLN A 191 -5.65 10.45 24.92
N ALA A 192 -4.86 10.24 25.98
CA ALA A 192 -5.09 10.85 27.30
C ALA A 192 -5.08 12.39 27.27
N ALA A 193 -4.20 12.97 26.42
CA ALA A 193 -4.12 14.41 26.21
C ALA A 193 -5.15 14.98 25.22
N ASN A 194 -6.04 14.16 24.63
CA ASN A 194 -6.98 14.53 23.56
C ASN A 194 -6.34 15.17 22.33
N LEU A 195 -5.10 14.80 22.00
CA LEU A 195 -4.33 15.33 20.87
C LEU A 195 -4.45 14.52 19.58
N VAL A 196 -5.29 13.49 19.53
CA VAL A 196 -5.48 12.64 18.35
C VAL A 196 -5.94 13.48 17.14
N THR A 197 -6.98 14.29 17.30
CA THR A 197 -7.54 15.12 16.20
C THR A 197 -6.54 16.18 15.71
N PRO A 198 -5.87 16.96 16.57
CA PRO A 198 -4.80 17.87 16.13
C PRO A 198 -3.68 17.18 15.35
N LEU A 199 -3.27 15.98 15.75
CA LEU A 199 -2.19 15.23 15.10
C LEU A 199 -2.60 14.55 13.79
N ARG A 200 -3.88 14.48 13.48
CA ARG A 200 -4.41 14.02 12.19
C ARG A 200 -4.50 15.13 11.15
N GLY A 201 -4.44 16.38 11.58
CA GLY A 201 -4.45 17.55 10.72
C GLY A 201 -3.04 18.10 10.44
N GLY A 202 -2.97 19.14 9.59
CA GLY A 202 -1.76 19.92 9.35
C GLY A 202 -0.70 19.22 8.51
N ASN A 203 0.49 19.82 8.54
CA ASN A 203 1.71 19.29 7.90
C ASN A 203 2.81 19.34 8.96
N LEU A 204 2.90 18.28 9.76
CA LEU A 204 3.61 18.25 11.02
C LEU A 204 4.91 17.45 10.92
N THR A 205 5.86 17.76 11.83
CA THR A 205 6.96 16.85 12.17
C THR A 205 6.77 16.40 13.61
N VAL A 206 6.74 15.10 13.84
CA VAL A 206 6.62 14.50 15.17
C VAL A 206 7.91 13.79 15.53
N PHE A 207 8.53 14.20 16.61
CA PHE A 207 9.62 13.47 17.24
C PHE A 207 8.99 12.44 18.20
N ALA A 208 8.86 11.19 17.72
CA ALA A 208 8.13 10.11 18.40
C ALA A 208 9.05 9.31 19.32
N PRO A 209 8.92 9.44 20.65
CA PRO A 209 9.71 8.62 21.58
C PRO A 209 9.31 7.14 21.50
N THR A 210 10.30 6.25 21.60
CA THR A 210 10.06 4.83 21.73
C THR A 210 9.37 4.49 23.06
N ASN A 211 8.77 3.29 23.17
CA ASN A 211 8.21 2.84 24.45
C ASN A 211 9.27 2.75 25.54
N ALA A 212 10.52 2.39 25.17
CA ALA A 212 11.65 2.38 26.11
C ALA A 212 11.98 3.80 26.61
N ALA A 213 11.90 4.81 25.72
CA ALA A 213 12.09 6.21 26.11
C ALA A 213 11.05 6.66 27.15
N PHE A 214 9.79 6.26 26.98
CA PHE A 214 8.73 6.53 27.96
C PHE A 214 8.98 5.81 29.28
N ALA A 215 9.43 4.57 29.27
CA ALA A 215 9.75 3.81 30.47
C ALA A 215 10.97 4.39 31.24
N ALA A 216 11.87 5.09 30.54
CA ALA A 216 13.05 5.72 31.12
C ALA A 216 12.79 7.11 31.72
N ILE A 217 11.58 7.64 31.67
CA ILE A 217 11.24 8.94 32.27
C ILE A 217 11.43 8.86 33.80
N PRO A 218 12.28 9.69 34.42
CA PRO A 218 12.41 9.71 35.86
C PRO A 218 11.08 10.05 36.55
N GLY A 219 10.59 9.18 37.39
CA GLY A 219 9.30 9.33 38.05
C GLY A 219 8.10 8.86 37.21
N GLY A 220 8.34 8.29 36.02
CA GLY A 220 7.29 7.84 35.09
C GLY A 220 6.72 8.94 34.22
N ALA A 221 5.82 8.55 33.30
CA ALA A 221 5.11 9.52 32.45
C ALA A 221 4.20 10.41 33.31
N PRO A 222 4.10 11.71 33.00
CA PRO A 222 3.22 12.62 33.75
C PRO A 222 1.77 12.11 33.76
N SER A 223 1.19 11.97 34.95
CA SER A 223 -0.23 11.58 35.12
C SER A 223 -1.19 12.76 34.97
N ASP A 224 -0.69 13.98 35.15
CA ASP A 224 -1.45 15.20 34.93
C ASP A 224 -1.55 15.52 33.44
N VAL A 225 -2.79 15.66 32.95
CA VAL A 225 -3.11 15.91 31.55
C VAL A 225 -2.48 17.23 31.02
N ALA A 226 -2.42 18.26 31.83
CA ALA A 226 -1.87 19.55 31.41
C ALA A 226 -0.34 19.42 31.18
N THR A 227 0.38 18.79 32.09
CA THR A 227 1.82 18.52 31.95
C THR A 227 2.09 17.57 30.78
N LEU A 228 1.28 16.50 30.64
CA LEU A 228 1.39 15.57 29.52
C LEU A 228 1.18 16.27 28.18
N THR A 229 0.18 17.14 28.08
CA THR A 229 -0.09 17.95 26.88
C THR A 229 1.12 18.82 26.51
N ARG A 230 1.74 19.49 27.47
CA ARG A 230 2.95 20.32 27.25
C ARG A 230 4.12 19.48 26.76
N VAL A 231 4.35 18.32 27.37
CA VAL A 231 5.37 17.37 26.91
C VAL A 231 5.11 16.97 25.46
N LEU A 232 3.90 16.54 25.12
CA LEU A 232 3.56 16.13 23.76
C LEU A 232 3.66 17.28 22.75
N GLN A 233 3.22 18.49 23.10
CA GLN A 233 3.36 19.66 22.23
C GLN A 233 4.82 20.03 21.94
N LEU A 234 5.75 19.77 22.89
CA LEU A 234 7.18 19.95 22.68
C LEU A 234 7.74 18.99 21.60
N HIS A 235 7.13 17.82 21.43
CA HIS A 235 7.55 16.84 20.45
C HIS A 235 7.00 17.10 19.03
N VAL A 236 6.15 18.11 18.86
CA VAL A 236 5.48 18.37 17.58
C VAL A 236 5.90 19.72 17.03
N VAL A 237 6.39 19.74 15.82
CA VAL A 237 6.76 20.95 15.06
C VAL A 237 5.68 21.20 14.00
N GLY A 238 5.22 22.45 13.87
CA GLY A 238 4.12 22.86 12.99
C GLY A 238 4.46 22.93 11.50
N SER A 239 5.56 22.32 11.08
CA SER A 239 5.98 22.25 9.68
C SER A 239 6.62 20.88 9.37
N ARG A 240 6.60 20.49 8.11
CA ARG A 240 7.27 19.27 7.66
C ARG A 240 8.77 19.51 7.48
N ALA A 241 9.59 18.76 8.19
CA ALA A 241 11.05 18.83 8.10
C ALA A 241 11.61 17.40 7.92
N LEU A 242 12.10 17.10 6.73
CA LEU A 242 12.81 15.83 6.46
C LEU A 242 14.25 15.94 7.01
N SER A 243 14.86 14.81 7.35
CA SER A 243 16.24 14.77 7.88
C SER A 243 17.24 15.45 6.96
N SER A 244 17.05 15.33 5.63
CA SER A 244 17.87 15.97 4.60
C SER A 244 17.73 17.51 4.54
N GLN A 245 16.69 18.06 5.15
CA GLN A 245 16.40 19.50 5.21
C GLN A 245 16.86 20.14 6.52
N LEU A 246 17.32 19.33 7.47
CA LEU A 246 17.78 19.81 8.76
C LEU A 246 19.21 20.35 8.67
N SER A 247 19.45 21.46 9.35
CA SER A 247 20.77 22.08 9.45
C SER A 247 21.23 22.15 10.91
N ASN A 248 22.54 22.05 11.13
CA ASN A 248 23.10 22.13 12.48
C ASN A 248 22.82 23.49 13.10
N GLY A 249 22.31 23.53 14.33
CA GLY A 249 21.89 24.74 15.04
C GLY A 249 20.51 25.27 14.63
N GLN A 250 19.83 24.63 13.70
CA GLN A 250 18.48 25.06 13.27
C GLN A 250 17.50 25.00 14.44
N GLN A 251 16.69 26.05 14.55
CA GLN A 251 15.60 26.14 15.53
C GLN A 251 14.31 25.67 14.88
N LEU A 252 13.65 24.68 15.48
CA LEU A 252 12.37 24.14 15.07
C LEU A 252 11.28 24.58 16.05
N PRO A 253 10.44 25.57 15.72
CA PRO A 253 9.34 25.99 16.58
C PRO A 253 8.37 24.87 16.84
N THR A 254 8.09 24.56 18.10
CA THR A 254 7.18 23.49 18.50
C THR A 254 5.75 24.01 18.69
N LEU A 255 4.79 23.10 18.83
CA LEU A 255 3.42 23.46 19.21
C LEU A 255 3.33 23.95 20.67
N LEU A 256 4.36 23.70 21.50
CA LEU A 256 4.47 24.31 22.83
C LEU A 256 4.91 25.78 22.64
N THR A 257 3.96 26.70 22.79
CA THR A 257 4.14 28.13 22.55
C THR A 257 5.42 28.69 23.22
N GLY A 258 6.21 29.43 22.45
CA GLY A 258 7.45 30.04 22.91
C GLY A 258 8.63 29.08 23.05
N THR A 259 8.50 27.83 22.58
CA THR A 259 9.55 26.83 22.72
C THR A 259 9.96 26.26 21.35
N SER A 260 11.27 26.13 21.14
CA SER A 260 11.86 25.53 19.94
C SER A 260 12.80 24.39 20.30
N LEU A 261 12.94 23.44 19.40
CA LEU A 261 13.99 22.41 19.47
C LEU A 261 15.19 22.85 18.64
N THR A 262 16.39 22.62 19.16
CA THR A 262 17.65 22.90 18.45
C THR A 262 18.16 21.62 17.81
N VAL A 263 18.42 21.65 16.50
CA VAL A 263 18.97 20.52 15.76
C VAL A 263 20.48 20.44 15.92
N GLY A 264 21.00 19.27 16.24
CA GLY A 264 22.42 18.93 16.21
C GLY A 264 22.68 17.80 15.21
N LEU A 265 23.73 17.93 14.41
CA LEU A 265 24.09 16.90 13.40
C LEU A 265 25.39 16.17 13.68
N THR A 266 26.09 16.52 14.77
CA THR A 266 27.35 15.87 15.14
C THR A 266 27.08 14.49 15.74
N GLY A 267 27.55 13.44 15.07
CA GLY A 267 27.35 12.05 15.51
C GLY A 267 25.95 11.50 15.26
N GLY A 268 25.21 12.10 14.31
CA GLY A 268 23.83 11.75 13.96
C GLY A 268 22.85 12.90 14.25
N VAL A 269 21.61 12.74 13.82
CA VAL A 269 20.58 13.74 14.06
C VAL A 269 20.16 13.70 15.53
N ARG A 270 20.25 14.85 16.20
CA ARG A 270 19.84 15.06 17.59
C ARG A 270 18.93 16.27 17.67
N VAL A 271 17.99 16.24 18.59
CA VAL A 271 17.15 17.40 18.94
C VAL A 271 17.30 17.71 20.40
N THR A 272 17.55 18.98 20.71
CA THR A 272 17.76 19.47 22.09
C THR A 272 16.57 20.35 22.47
N GLY A 273 15.88 19.96 23.51
CA GLY A 273 14.81 20.73 24.16
C GLY A 273 15.33 21.57 25.32
N PRO A 274 14.43 22.18 26.11
CA PRO A 274 14.79 23.05 27.23
C PRO A 274 15.60 22.36 28.33
N ARG A 275 15.32 21.08 28.63
CA ARG A 275 15.93 20.37 29.76
C ARG A 275 16.84 19.22 29.37
N ASN A 276 16.62 18.65 28.18
CA ASN A 276 17.37 17.48 27.74
C ASN A 276 17.43 17.40 26.20
N PHE A 277 18.11 16.40 25.70
CA PHE A 277 18.19 16.11 24.28
C PHE A 277 17.75 14.69 23.98
N ALA A 278 17.43 14.40 22.73
CA ALA A 278 17.12 13.09 22.22
C ALA A 278 17.86 12.85 20.90
N SER A 279 18.32 11.62 20.68
CA SER A 279 18.91 11.20 19.40
C SER A 279 17.83 10.59 18.51
N VAL A 280 17.87 10.91 17.23
CA VAL A 280 16.98 10.29 16.25
C VAL A 280 17.53 8.91 15.89
N VAL A 281 16.78 7.88 16.21
CA VAL A 281 17.14 6.47 15.93
C VAL A 281 16.57 5.95 14.61
N ALA A 282 15.49 6.55 14.13
CA ALA A 282 14.97 6.34 12.79
C ALA A 282 14.35 7.64 12.27
N ALA A 283 14.77 8.06 11.09
CA ALA A 283 14.31 9.29 10.49
C ALA A 283 13.33 9.03 9.33
N ASP A 284 12.61 10.09 8.94
CA ASP A 284 11.85 10.18 7.68
C ASP A 284 10.76 9.12 7.50
N VAL A 285 10.05 8.75 8.57
CA VAL A 285 8.83 7.98 8.43
C VAL A 285 7.76 8.92 7.85
N VAL A 286 7.57 8.82 6.52
CA VAL A 286 6.63 9.68 5.81
C VAL A 286 5.19 9.28 6.14
N ALA A 287 4.38 10.27 6.50
CA ALA A 287 2.95 10.17 6.72
C ALA A 287 2.19 11.09 5.75
N LYS A 288 0.89 10.82 5.53
CA LYS A 288 0.00 11.64 4.70
C LYS A 288 0.04 13.12 5.11
N ASN A 289 0.10 13.39 6.40
CA ASN A 289 0.03 14.72 7.00
C ASN A 289 1.34 15.15 7.68
N GLY A 290 2.49 14.59 7.32
CA GLY A 290 3.76 15.01 7.89
C GLY A 290 4.87 13.98 7.84
N VAL A 291 5.77 14.06 8.81
CA VAL A 291 6.89 13.14 8.98
C VAL A 291 7.10 12.80 10.46
N ILE A 292 7.55 11.59 10.73
CA ILE A 292 7.88 11.14 12.08
C ILE A 292 9.38 10.84 12.12
N HIS A 293 10.06 11.37 13.14
CA HIS A 293 11.41 10.99 13.52
C HIS A 293 11.34 10.27 14.86
N VAL A 294 11.79 9.03 14.89
CA VAL A 294 11.78 8.21 16.12
C VAL A 294 12.97 8.62 16.98
N ILE A 295 12.73 8.89 18.26
CA ILE A 295 13.74 9.32 19.22
C ILE A 295 13.87 8.37 20.41
N ASP A 296 15.09 8.32 20.97
CA ASP A 296 15.46 7.44 22.08
C ASP A 296 15.11 7.99 23.48
N THR A 297 14.73 9.25 23.56
CA THR A 297 14.50 9.94 24.85
C THR A 297 13.27 10.85 24.73
N VAL A 298 12.44 10.90 25.78
CA VAL A 298 11.33 11.87 25.87
C VAL A 298 11.89 13.25 26.19
N LEU A 299 11.52 14.24 25.38
CA LEU A 299 11.90 15.63 25.61
C LEU A 299 11.05 16.25 26.73
N LEU A 300 11.67 16.94 27.66
CA LEU A 300 11.02 17.57 28.81
C LEU A 300 11.01 19.09 28.67
N PRO A 301 9.84 19.75 28.94
CA PRO A 301 9.69 21.19 28.86
C PRO A 301 10.27 21.93 30.05
#